data_7a217cf01a96e6028a1487b8384f5957
#
_entry.id   7a217cf01a96e6028a1487b8384f5957
#
_cell.length_a   1.000
_cell.length_b   1.000
_cell.length_c   1.000
_cell.angle_alpha   90.00
_cell.angle_beta   90.00
_cell.angle_gamma   90.00
#
_symmetry.space_group_name_H-M   'P 1'
#
loop_
_entity.id
_entity.type
_entity.pdbx_description
1 polymer ?
#
loop_
_entity_poly.entity_id
_entity_poly.type
_entity_poly.pdbx_seq_one_letter_code
_entity_poly.pdbx_strand_id
1 'polypeptide(L)'
;METPPLVLVRSDRNKITRKGDTLLKPGLSEETIISIENETDSDETASLVVQIGGLATYPSSVLNLRTYSTILEIAAHEWIHHYLAFHPLGQKYWDSQRFREINETTANIAGRAIADLIQRKNPLTFPKNMDGRASVEKERVTSINVSDEFRNLRAQVDELLNKGQIAEAESLMLKTQEFLNANGFNIRKINQAYFAFYGTYTDLPQSSSPIGPKIKEIWELTGRNIRVFLTTMRTISSVNDLDEILATFREK
;
A
#
# COMPACT_ATOMS: atom_id res chain seq x y z
N MET A 1 -5.36 16.83 14.68
CA MET A 1 -4.63 15.67 14.14
C MET A 1 -3.38 16.21 13.47
N GLU A 2 -2.22 15.68 13.80
CA GLU A 2 -0.99 16.07 13.13
C GLU A 2 -0.97 15.44 11.73
N THR A 3 -0.43 16.19 10.77
CA THR A 3 -0.24 15.66 9.40
C THR A 3 0.81 14.56 9.43
N PRO A 4 0.54 13.37 8.86
CA PRO A 4 1.54 12.31 8.78
C PRO A 4 2.82 12.79 8.08
N PRO A 5 4.00 12.26 8.46
CA PRO A 5 5.25 12.57 7.79
C PRO A 5 5.21 12.10 6.32
N LEU A 6 6.15 12.62 5.52
CA LEU A 6 6.51 12.00 4.26
C LEU A 6 7.50 10.86 4.54
N VAL A 7 7.59 9.92 3.60
CA VAL A 7 8.53 8.80 3.69
C VAL A 7 9.41 8.77 2.45
N LEU A 8 10.73 8.87 2.64
CA LEU A 8 11.71 8.56 1.61
C LEU A 8 11.93 7.06 1.57
N VAL A 9 11.49 6.44 0.50
CA VAL A 9 11.64 5.00 0.23
C VAL A 9 12.82 4.79 -0.71
N ARG A 10 13.63 3.76 -0.43
CA ARG A 10 14.78 3.37 -1.27
C ARG A 10 14.63 1.94 -1.75
N SER A 11 15.02 1.71 -2.99
CA SER A 11 15.06 0.38 -3.62
C SER A 11 16.35 0.20 -4.40
N ASP A 12 16.77 -1.05 -4.60
CA ASP A 12 17.78 -1.35 -5.61
C ASP A 12 17.23 -1.02 -7.00
N ARG A 13 18.10 -0.59 -7.93
CA ARG A 13 17.68 -0.37 -9.33
C ARG A 13 17.58 -1.68 -10.11
N ASN A 14 18.40 -2.68 -9.79
CA ASN A 14 18.41 -3.97 -10.48
C ASN A 14 17.32 -4.95 -10.01
N LYS A 15 16.63 -4.65 -8.91
CA LYS A 15 15.49 -5.44 -8.39
C LYS A 15 14.60 -4.57 -7.51
N ILE A 16 13.32 -4.91 -7.40
CA ILE A 16 12.40 -4.20 -6.52
C ILE A 16 12.55 -4.73 -5.09
N THR A 17 13.20 -3.94 -4.24
CA THR A 17 13.50 -4.29 -2.84
C THR A 17 13.37 -3.07 -1.95
N ARG A 18 12.58 -3.15 -0.88
CA ARG A 18 12.45 -2.05 0.08
C ARG A 18 13.64 -2.06 1.04
N LYS A 19 14.66 -1.25 0.75
CA LYS A 19 15.93 -1.20 1.52
C LYS A 19 15.81 -0.48 2.85
N GLY A 20 14.84 0.39 3.00
CA GLY A 20 14.62 1.15 4.23
C GLY A 20 13.82 2.41 3.96
N ASP A 21 13.29 2.96 5.02
CA ASP A 21 12.45 4.15 5.01
C ASP A 21 13.09 5.22 5.88
N THR A 22 13.00 6.48 5.44
CA THR A 22 13.39 7.64 6.25
C THR A 22 12.18 8.56 6.36
N LEU A 23 11.78 8.85 7.58
CA LEU A 23 10.70 9.81 7.84
C LEU A 23 11.19 11.23 7.57
N LEU A 24 10.41 11.98 6.82
CA LEU A 24 10.67 13.37 6.50
C LEU A 24 9.54 14.24 7.05
N LYS A 25 9.84 15.52 7.28
CA LYS A 25 8.83 16.50 7.72
C LYS A 25 7.67 16.56 6.72
N PRO A 26 6.43 16.72 7.18
CA PRO A 26 5.30 16.96 6.29
C PRO A 26 5.42 18.34 5.62
N GLY A 27 4.75 18.50 4.47
CA GLY A 27 4.64 19.81 3.80
C GLY A 27 5.89 20.30 3.09
N LEU A 28 6.81 19.40 2.71
CA LEU A 28 7.94 19.76 1.85
C LEU A 28 7.43 20.21 0.48
N SER A 29 8.11 21.21 -0.11
CA SER A 29 7.84 21.64 -1.48
C SER A 29 8.27 20.56 -2.48
N GLU A 30 7.71 20.61 -3.68
CA GLU A 30 8.05 19.65 -4.75
C GLU A 30 9.54 19.74 -5.12
N GLU A 31 10.10 20.95 -5.17
CA GLU A 31 11.53 21.17 -5.43
C GLU A 31 12.41 20.51 -4.37
N THR A 32 12.03 20.61 -3.09
CA THR A 32 12.76 19.97 -1.98
C THR A 32 12.67 18.45 -2.09
N ILE A 33 11.51 17.92 -2.46
CA ILE A 33 11.31 16.48 -2.67
C ILE A 33 12.22 15.99 -3.80
N ILE A 34 12.24 16.67 -4.92
CA ILE A 34 13.09 16.35 -6.08
C ILE A 34 14.57 16.40 -5.69
N SER A 35 15.01 17.42 -4.93
CA SER A 35 16.39 17.52 -4.45
C SER A 35 16.80 16.33 -3.59
N ILE A 36 15.95 15.96 -2.61
CA ILE A 36 16.18 14.80 -1.74
C ILE A 36 16.30 13.50 -2.55
N GLU A 37 15.41 13.32 -3.52
CA GLU A 37 15.44 12.13 -4.38
C GLU A 37 16.71 12.10 -5.24
N ASN A 38 17.08 13.21 -5.87
CA ASN A 38 18.29 13.31 -6.70
C ASN A 38 19.58 13.08 -5.90
N GLU A 39 19.63 13.53 -4.65
CA GLU A 39 20.77 13.30 -3.75
C GLU A 39 20.84 11.84 -3.27
N THR A 40 19.69 11.14 -3.27
CA THR A 40 19.59 9.73 -2.82
C THR A 40 19.76 8.74 -3.97
N ASP A 41 19.32 9.11 -5.17
CA ASP A 41 19.42 8.28 -6.37
C ASP A 41 20.89 8.09 -6.75
N SER A 42 21.26 6.89 -7.19
CA SER A 42 22.60 6.52 -7.64
C SER A 42 22.52 5.44 -8.72
N ASP A 43 23.66 4.97 -9.21
CA ASP A 43 23.72 3.85 -10.16
C ASP A 43 23.12 2.55 -9.58
N GLU A 44 23.06 2.42 -8.27
CA GLU A 44 22.54 1.23 -7.58
C GLU A 44 21.18 1.46 -6.91
N THR A 45 20.79 2.70 -6.65
CA THR A 45 19.63 3.04 -5.80
C THR A 45 18.64 3.92 -6.54
N ALA A 46 17.39 3.53 -6.52
CA ALA A 46 16.24 4.36 -6.88
C ALA A 46 15.50 4.79 -5.61
N SER A 47 15.05 6.04 -5.57
CA SER A 47 14.32 6.59 -4.42
C SER A 47 13.02 7.25 -4.82
N LEU A 48 12.10 7.34 -3.84
CA LEU A 48 10.82 8.01 -3.98
C LEU A 48 10.37 8.57 -2.63
N VAL A 49 10.01 9.83 -2.60
CA VAL A 49 9.31 10.43 -1.45
C VAL A 49 7.80 10.25 -1.65
N VAL A 50 7.15 9.61 -0.69
CA VAL A 50 5.71 9.33 -0.71
C VAL A 50 4.99 10.02 0.44
N GLN A 51 3.78 10.50 0.18
CA GLN A 51 2.84 10.92 1.20
C GLN A 51 2.13 9.67 1.72
N ILE A 52 2.35 9.30 2.98
CA ILE A 52 1.60 8.20 3.61
C ILE A 52 0.22 8.66 4.07
N GLY A 53 -0.71 7.73 4.10
CA GLY A 53 -2.09 8.00 4.55
C GLY A 53 -2.19 8.16 6.06
N GLY A 54 -1.42 7.37 6.80
CA GLY A 54 -1.38 7.35 8.25
C GLY A 54 -0.05 6.86 8.79
N LEU A 55 0.05 6.84 10.11
CA LEU A 55 1.18 6.26 10.84
C LEU A 55 0.66 5.77 12.20
N ALA A 56 0.96 4.51 12.53
CA ALA A 56 0.56 3.86 13.79
C ALA A 56 1.38 4.38 15.00
N THR A 57 1.34 5.69 15.21
CA THR A 57 1.82 6.36 16.44
C THR A 57 0.72 6.34 17.50
N TYR A 58 1.02 6.76 18.72
CA TYR A 58 -0.01 6.86 19.77
C TYR A 58 -0.16 8.33 20.20
N PRO A 59 -1.30 8.97 19.85
CA PRO A 59 -2.38 8.50 18.98
C PRO A 59 -1.94 8.36 17.51
N SER A 60 -2.65 7.53 16.74
CA SER A 60 -2.38 7.38 15.30
C SER A 60 -2.52 8.71 14.57
N SER A 61 -1.57 8.99 13.68
CA SER A 61 -1.64 10.11 12.75
C SER A 61 -2.41 9.68 11.49
N VAL A 62 -3.37 10.48 11.03
CA VAL A 62 -4.20 10.18 9.85
C VAL A 62 -4.31 11.41 8.99
N LEU A 63 -4.10 11.27 7.68
CA LEU A 63 -4.21 12.35 6.72
C LEU A 63 -5.67 12.80 6.57
N ASN A 64 -5.94 14.07 6.85
CA ASN A 64 -7.31 14.62 6.87
C ASN A 64 -7.77 15.25 5.54
N LEU A 65 -6.98 15.13 4.47
CA LEU A 65 -7.30 15.67 3.14
C LEU A 65 -8.04 14.66 2.24
N ARG A 66 -8.66 13.65 2.83
CA ARG A 66 -9.34 12.55 2.13
C ARG A 66 -10.84 12.56 2.42
N THR A 67 -11.57 11.75 1.66
CA THR A 67 -13.00 11.51 1.95
C THR A 67 -13.19 10.85 3.31
N TYR A 68 -14.36 10.97 3.90
CA TYR A 68 -14.69 10.32 5.17
C TYR A 68 -14.45 8.80 5.13
N SER A 69 -14.83 8.14 4.03
CA SER A 69 -14.56 6.71 3.83
C SER A 69 -13.07 6.39 3.94
N THR A 70 -12.25 7.12 3.21
CA THR A 70 -10.80 6.93 3.21
C THR A 70 -10.18 7.21 4.58
N ILE A 71 -10.67 8.22 5.31
CA ILE A 71 -10.20 8.52 6.68
C ILE A 71 -10.52 7.34 7.61
N LEU A 72 -11.72 6.76 7.51
CA LEU A 72 -12.07 5.58 8.29
C LEU A 72 -11.22 4.36 7.96
N GLU A 73 -10.96 4.12 6.67
CA GLU A 73 -10.08 3.02 6.24
C GLU A 73 -8.68 3.18 6.81
N ILE A 74 -8.09 4.38 6.70
CA ILE A 74 -6.75 4.66 7.22
C ILE A 74 -6.74 4.53 8.74
N ALA A 75 -7.70 5.13 9.44
CA ALA A 75 -7.77 5.06 10.89
C ALA A 75 -7.91 3.62 11.40
N ALA A 76 -8.73 2.80 10.73
CA ALA A 76 -8.88 1.39 11.06
C ALA A 76 -7.61 0.59 10.74
N HIS A 77 -6.93 0.88 9.63
CA HIS A 77 -5.66 0.28 9.25
C HIS A 77 -4.59 0.53 10.33
N GLU A 78 -4.38 1.78 10.71
CA GLU A 78 -3.40 2.14 11.75
C GLU A 78 -3.75 1.52 13.11
N TRP A 79 -5.03 1.45 13.44
CA TRP A 79 -5.47 0.80 14.67
C TRP A 79 -5.19 -0.72 14.66
N ILE A 80 -5.28 -1.37 13.51
CA ILE A 80 -4.95 -2.80 13.39
C ILE A 80 -3.45 -3.03 13.64
N HIS A 81 -2.57 -2.13 13.21
CA HIS A 81 -1.15 -2.23 13.57
C HIS A 81 -0.95 -2.19 15.09
N HIS A 82 -1.65 -1.32 15.83
CA HIS A 82 -1.61 -1.32 17.30
C HIS A 82 -2.09 -2.65 17.89
N TYR A 83 -3.17 -3.21 17.36
CA TYR A 83 -3.66 -4.52 17.78
C TYR A 83 -2.63 -5.62 17.51
N LEU A 84 -2.07 -5.66 16.30
CA LEU A 84 -1.10 -6.68 15.90
C LEU A 84 0.22 -6.58 16.66
N ALA A 85 0.63 -5.38 17.12
CA ALA A 85 1.88 -5.17 17.87
C ALA A 85 1.99 -6.05 19.14
N PHE A 86 0.85 -6.44 19.73
CA PHE A 86 0.79 -7.35 20.88
C PHE A 86 0.76 -8.84 20.51
N HIS A 87 0.92 -9.17 19.22
CA HIS A 87 0.79 -10.53 18.70
C HIS A 87 1.99 -10.90 17.80
N PRO A 88 2.23 -12.20 17.57
CA PRO A 88 3.37 -12.67 16.79
C PRO A 88 3.55 -11.96 15.44
N LEU A 89 2.48 -11.78 14.66
CA LEU A 89 2.56 -11.11 13.36
C LEU A 89 3.07 -9.68 13.46
N GLY A 90 2.63 -8.91 14.45
CA GLY A 90 3.09 -7.53 14.61
C GLY A 90 4.50 -7.44 15.15
N GLN A 91 4.86 -8.34 16.10
CA GLN A 91 6.21 -8.40 16.66
C GLN A 91 7.28 -8.72 15.62
N LYS A 92 6.91 -9.43 14.55
CA LYS A 92 7.78 -9.80 13.43
C LYS A 92 7.75 -8.85 12.25
N TYR A 93 7.08 -7.71 12.37
CA TYR A 93 6.92 -6.74 11.27
C TYR A 93 8.26 -6.37 10.59
N TRP A 94 9.33 -6.27 11.38
CA TRP A 94 10.66 -5.85 10.93
C TRP A 94 11.60 -7.01 10.59
N ASP A 95 11.21 -8.26 10.84
CA ASP A 95 12.08 -9.43 10.65
C ASP A 95 12.36 -9.69 9.16
N SER A 96 11.39 -9.40 8.29
CA SER A 96 11.58 -9.53 6.84
C SER A 96 10.52 -8.75 6.05
N GLN A 97 10.79 -8.53 4.75
CA GLN A 97 9.80 -7.97 3.83
C GLN A 97 8.52 -8.82 3.78
N ARG A 98 8.63 -10.14 3.88
CA ARG A 98 7.47 -11.05 3.87
C ARG A 98 6.54 -10.82 5.07
N PHE A 99 7.08 -10.66 6.28
CA PHE A 99 6.26 -10.33 7.44
C PHE A 99 5.60 -8.97 7.32
N ARG A 100 6.31 -7.98 6.79
CA ARG A 100 5.74 -6.66 6.51
C ARG A 100 4.58 -6.79 5.51
N GLU A 101 4.76 -7.50 4.40
CA GLU A 101 3.71 -7.76 3.39
C GLU A 101 2.47 -8.41 4.02
N ILE A 102 2.64 -9.43 4.87
CA ILE A 102 1.53 -10.09 5.56
C ILE A 102 0.80 -9.11 6.49
N ASN A 103 1.55 -8.34 7.27
CA ASN A 103 1.00 -7.40 8.24
C ASN A 103 0.21 -6.28 7.56
N GLU A 104 0.83 -5.60 6.58
CA GLU A 104 0.22 -4.51 5.82
C GLU A 104 -1.04 -4.96 5.07
N THR A 105 -0.97 -6.12 4.42
CA THR A 105 -2.13 -6.65 3.68
C THR A 105 -3.26 -7.06 4.62
N THR A 106 -2.93 -7.63 5.78
CA THR A 106 -3.93 -7.91 6.83
C THR A 106 -4.59 -6.63 7.31
N ALA A 107 -3.80 -5.58 7.59
CA ALA A 107 -4.31 -4.29 8.02
C ALA A 107 -5.19 -3.63 6.94
N ASN A 108 -4.80 -3.70 5.66
CA ASN A 108 -5.60 -3.19 4.55
C ASN A 108 -6.98 -3.88 4.43
N ILE A 109 -6.99 -5.21 4.37
CA ILE A 109 -8.24 -5.98 4.20
C ILE A 109 -9.18 -5.74 5.38
N ALA A 110 -8.69 -5.87 6.60
CA ALA A 110 -9.51 -5.70 7.80
C ALA A 110 -9.90 -4.22 8.00
N GLY A 111 -9.02 -3.27 7.70
CA GLY A 111 -9.29 -1.83 7.77
C GLY A 111 -10.44 -1.41 6.87
N ARG A 112 -10.45 -1.85 5.60
CA ARG A 112 -11.58 -1.64 4.69
C ARG A 112 -12.86 -2.26 5.22
N ALA A 113 -12.81 -3.50 5.70
CA ALA A 113 -14.00 -4.18 6.22
C ALA A 113 -14.57 -3.49 7.46
N ILE A 114 -13.72 -2.94 8.34
CA ILE A 114 -14.14 -2.14 9.51
C ILE A 114 -14.78 -0.82 9.05
N ALA A 115 -14.16 -0.11 8.11
CA ALA A 115 -14.68 1.15 7.58
C ALA A 115 -16.06 0.95 6.93
N ASP A 116 -16.22 -0.08 6.12
CA ASP A 116 -17.49 -0.46 5.51
C ASP A 116 -18.57 -0.79 6.57
N LEU A 117 -18.18 -1.50 7.63
CA LEU A 117 -19.10 -1.83 8.73
C LEU A 117 -19.56 -0.57 9.48
N ILE A 118 -18.65 0.37 9.75
CA ILE A 118 -18.95 1.63 10.40
C ILE A 118 -19.90 2.47 9.55
N GLN A 119 -19.60 2.60 8.25
CA GLN A 119 -20.43 3.37 7.32
C GLN A 119 -21.84 2.81 7.18
N ARG A 120 -21.98 1.47 7.11
CA ARG A 120 -23.30 0.83 7.07
C ARG A 120 -24.11 1.02 8.34
N LYS A 121 -23.45 1.01 9.51
CA LYS A 121 -24.13 1.20 10.81
C LYS A 121 -24.41 2.66 11.15
N ASN A 122 -23.57 3.56 10.67
CA ASN A 122 -23.64 4.98 10.94
C ASN A 122 -23.50 5.76 9.62
N PRO A 123 -24.50 5.73 8.74
CA PRO A 123 -24.47 6.49 7.52
C PRO A 123 -24.45 7.98 7.87
N LEU A 124 -23.30 8.62 7.74
CA LEU A 124 -23.20 10.07 7.90
C LEU A 124 -23.73 10.72 6.63
N THR A 125 -24.86 11.40 6.75
CA THR A 125 -25.33 12.35 5.75
C THR A 125 -24.65 13.68 6.00
N PHE A 126 -23.60 13.97 5.22
CA PHE A 126 -23.03 15.32 5.22
C PHE A 126 -24.00 16.28 4.54
N PRO A 127 -24.20 17.51 5.05
CA PRO A 127 -24.89 18.54 4.30
C PRO A 127 -24.22 18.70 2.94
N LYS A 128 -25.00 18.74 1.86
CA LYS A 128 -24.51 18.88 0.47
C LYS A 128 -23.51 20.03 0.26
N ASN A 129 -23.47 20.99 1.17
CA ASN A 129 -22.62 22.19 1.08
C ASN A 129 -21.20 21.99 1.66
N MET A 130 -20.88 20.85 2.30
CA MET A 130 -19.51 20.50 2.71
C MET A 130 -18.76 19.64 1.68
N ASP A 131 -19.44 19.16 0.65
CA ASP A 131 -18.86 18.41 -0.46
C ASP A 131 -18.04 19.26 -1.45
N GLY A 132 -17.80 20.54 -1.16
CA GLY A 132 -17.05 21.43 -2.05
C GLY A 132 -15.61 20.99 -2.37
N ARG A 133 -15.12 19.89 -1.77
CA ARG A 133 -13.85 19.24 -2.13
C ARG A 133 -13.99 17.76 -2.50
N ALA A 134 -15.13 17.13 -2.22
CA ALA A 134 -15.39 15.72 -2.53
C ALA A 134 -15.88 15.49 -3.97
N SER A 135 -16.16 16.55 -4.73
CA SER A 135 -16.72 16.44 -6.07
C SER A 135 -15.70 16.52 -7.22
N VAL A 136 -14.45 16.22 -6.97
CA VAL A 136 -13.42 16.15 -8.03
C VAL A 136 -12.98 14.71 -8.35
N GLU A 137 -13.60 13.69 -7.78
CA GLU A 137 -13.79 12.46 -8.54
C GLU A 137 -14.95 12.68 -9.54
N LYS A 138 -14.74 13.58 -10.53
CA LYS A 138 -15.42 13.42 -11.81
C LYS A 138 -15.24 11.96 -12.15
N GLU A 139 -16.36 11.24 -12.38
CA GLU A 139 -16.33 9.99 -13.14
C GLU A 139 -15.39 10.21 -14.32
N ARG A 140 -14.14 9.79 -14.14
CA ARG A 140 -13.19 9.78 -15.24
C ARG A 140 -13.69 8.66 -16.13
N VAL A 141 -14.45 9.02 -17.16
CA VAL A 141 -14.77 8.13 -18.26
C VAL A 141 -13.47 7.87 -19.03
N THR A 142 -12.53 7.22 -18.36
CA THR A 142 -11.37 6.65 -19.02
C THR A 142 -11.68 5.17 -19.19
N SER A 143 -11.62 4.70 -20.42
CA SER A 143 -11.73 3.28 -20.75
C SER A 143 -10.53 2.45 -20.20
N ILE A 144 -9.64 3.09 -19.43
CA ILE A 144 -8.40 2.52 -18.92
C ILE A 144 -8.65 1.90 -17.55
N ASN A 145 -8.42 0.60 -17.44
CA ASN A 145 -8.35 -0.07 -16.16
C ASN A 145 -6.94 0.10 -15.55
N VAL A 146 -6.79 1.12 -14.72
CA VAL A 146 -5.51 1.46 -14.06
C VAL A 146 -4.94 0.28 -13.26
N SER A 147 -5.79 -0.55 -12.66
CA SER A 147 -5.33 -1.73 -11.92
C SER A 147 -4.68 -2.76 -12.83
N ASP A 148 -5.20 -2.95 -14.03
CA ASP A 148 -4.61 -3.86 -15.01
C ASP A 148 -3.33 -3.28 -15.59
N GLU A 149 -3.28 -1.95 -15.83
CA GLU A 149 -2.05 -1.26 -16.28
C GLU A 149 -0.92 -1.45 -15.26
N PHE A 150 -1.16 -1.21 -13.97
CA PHE A 150 -0.13 -1.43 -12.94
C PHE A 150 0.28 -2.89 -12.80
N ARG A 151 -0.66 -3.83 -12.92
CA ARG A 151 -0.35 -5.27 -12.85
C ARG A 151 0.54 -5.70 -14.02
N ASN A 152 0.20 -5.26 -15.23
CA ASN A 152 0.95 -5.54 -16.45
C ASN A 152 2.33 -4.89 -16.41
N LEU A 153 2.39 -3.60 -16.00
CA LEU A 153 3.65 -2.89 -15.84
C LEU A 153 4.56 -3.62 -14.85
N ARG A 154 4.03 -4.00 -13.68
CA ARG A 154 4.83 -4.69 -12.65
C ARG A 154 5.40 -6.00 -13.17
N ALA A 155 4.60 -6.82 -13.87
CA ALA A 155 5.06 -8.08 -14.43
C ALA A 155 6.19 -7.89 -15.46
N GLN A 156 6.05 -6.92 -16.36
CA GLN A 156 7.07 -6.61 -17.37
C GLN A 156 8.35 -6.04 -16.73
N VAL A 157 8.22 -5.16 -15.75
CA VAL A 157 9.37 -4.60 -15.01
C VAL A 157 10.13 -5.72 -14.29
N ASP A 158 9.44 -6.62 -13.59
CA ASP A 158 10.08 -7.77 -12.93
C ASP A 158 10.82 -8.64 -13.94
N GLU A 159 10.25 -8.89 -15.13
CA GLU A 159 10.90 -9.66 -16.21
C GLU A 159 12.16 -8.97 -16.74
N LEU A 160 12.09 -7.67 -17.02
CA LEU A 160 13.23 -6.88 -17.52
C LEU A 160 14.35 -6.83 -16.49
N LEU A 161 14.05 -6.57 -15.22
CA LEU A 161 15.05 -6.55 -14.15
C LEU A 161 15.69 -7.91 -13.94
N ASN A 162 14.93 -9.01 -14.02
CA ASN A 162 15.47 -10.37 -13.96
C ASN A 162 16.45 -10.69 -15.12
N LYS A 163 16.33 -9.99 -16.26
CA LYS A 163 17.26 -10.08 -17.41
C LYS A 163 18.42 -9.08 -17.31
N GLY A 164 18.49 -8.27 -16.25
CA GLY A 164 19.48 -7.21 -16.09
C GLY A 164 19.24 -5.98 -16.97
N GLN A 165 18.06 -5.86 -17.59
CA GLN A 165 17.68 -4.79 -18.51
C GLN A 165 17.10 -3.59 -17.71
N ILE A 166 17.96 -2.95 -16.91
CA ILE A 166 17.53 -1.88 -15.98
C ILE A 166 17.02 -0.67 -16.77
N ALA A 167 17.74 -0.24 -17.79
CA ALA A 167 17.38 0.95 -18.56
C ALA A 167 16.04 0.78 -19.30
N GLU A 168 15.77 -0.42 -19.82
CA GLU A 168 14.50 -0.76 -20.47
C GLU A 168 13.34 -0.78 -19.46
N ALA A 169 13.57 -1.32 -18.27
CA ALA A 169 12.58 -1.31 -17.19
C ALA A 169 12.23 0.12 -16.77
N GLU A 170 13.22 0.99 -16.61
CA GLU A 170 13.02 2.40 -16.25
C GLU A 170 12.33 3.18 -17.38
N SER A 171 12.70 2.94 -18.63
CA SER A 171 12.01 3.52 -19.78
C SER A 171 10.53 3.10 -19.85
N LEU A 172 10.23 1.84 -19.56
CA LEU A 172 8.86 1.34 -19.52
C LEU A 172 8.05 2.00 -18.40
N MET A 173 8.64 2.13 -17.21
CA MET A 173 8.00 2.82 -16.08
C MET A 173 7.69 4.28 -16.40
N LEU A 174 8.63 5.00 -17.02
CA LEU A 174 8.43 6.38 -17.45
C LEU A 174 7.32 6.51 -18.49
N LYS A 175 7.35 5.70 -19.55
CA LYS A 175 6.30 5.71 -20.60
C LYS A 175 4.91 5.44 -20.04
N THR A 176 4.81 4.50 -19.08
CA THR A 176 3.52 4.19 -18.44
C THR A 176 3.06 5.34 -17.57
N GLN A 177 3.96 6.00 -16.84
CA GLN A 177 3.65 7.21 -16.08
C GLN A 177 3.10 8.32 -16.98
N GLU A 178 3.79 8.61 -18.10
CA GLU A 178 3.36 9.61 -19.09
C GLU A 178 2.00 9.27 -19.68
N PHE A 179 1.79 8.00 -20.07
CA PHE A 179 0.52 7.50 -20.58
C PHE A 179 -0.62 7.69 -19.58
N LEU A 180 -0.43 7.31 -18.32
CA LEU A 180 -1.43 7.48 -17.28
C LEU A 180 -1.72 8.98 -17.02
N ASN A 181 -0.68 9.81 -16.98
CA ASN A 181 -0.86 11.26 -16.77
C ASN A 181 -1.58 11.94 -17.94
N ALA A 182 -1.30 11.54 -19.18
CA ALA A 182 -2.04 12.00 -20.36
C ALA A 182 -3.54 11.62 -20.31
N ASN A 183 -3.88 10.56 -19.59
CA ASN A 183 -5.24 10.11 -19.36
C ASN A 183 -5.85 10.62 -18.04
N GLY A 184 -5.26 11.66 -17.46
CA GLY A 184 -5.81 12.40 -16.33
C GLY A 184 -5.48 11.82 -14.95
N PHE A 185 -4.57 10.84 -14.84
CA PHE A 185 -3.99 10.42 -13.57
C PHE A 185 -2.84 11.38 -13.21
N ASN A 186 -2.68 11.66 -11.93
CA ASN A 186 -1.62 12.56 -11.47
C ASN A 186 -0.58 11.74 -10.68
N ILE A 187 0.32 11.08 -11.41
CA ILE A 187 1.37 10.23 -10.83
C ILE A 187 2.71 10.93 -11.01
N ARG A 188 3.34 11.33 -9.91
CA ARG A 188 4.57 12.12 -9.93
C ARG A 188 5.77 11.32 -10.47
N LYS A 189 5.96 10.08 -10.00
CA LYS A 189 7.11 9.22 -10.37
C LYS A 189 6.75 7.74 -10.23
N ILE A 190 7.08 6.92 -11.22
CA ILE A 190 7.05 5.47 -11.15
C ILE A 190 8.48 4.97 -11.34
N ASN A 191 9.01 4.28 -10.33
CA ASN A 191 10.33 3.65 -10.34
C ASN A 191 10.35 2.40 -9.44
N GLN A 192 11.51 1.79 -9.22
CA GLN A 192 11.65 0.64 -8.35
C GLN A 192 11.19 0.93 -6.91
N ALA A 193 11.47 2.13 -6.37
CA ALA A 193 11.03 2.53 -5.03
C ALA A 193 9.49 2.68 -4.93
N TYR A 194 8.83 3.10 -6.01
CA TYR A 194 7.38 3.11 -6.12
C TYR A 194 6.80 1.70 -5.90
N PHE A 195 7.31 0.73 -6.63
CA PHE A 195 6.87 -0.66 -6.47
C PHE A 195 7.31 -1.29 -5.15
N ALA A 196 8.47 -0.90 -4.62
CA ALA A 196 8.93 -1.35 -3.31
C ALA A 196 8.01 -0.87 -2.17
N PHE A 197 7.43 0.33 -2.31
CA PHE A 197 6.47 0.87 -1.35
C PHE A 197 5.09 0.26 -1.53
N TYR A 198 4.45 0.50 -2.69
CA TYR A 198 3.06 0.08 -2.93
C TYR A 198 2.93 -1.44 -3.04
N GLY A 199 3.96 -2.15 -3.51
CA GLY A 199 3.99 -3.61 -3.58
C GLY A 199 4.03 -4.30 -2.22
N THR A 200 4.31 -3.59 -1.13
CA THR A 200 4.18 -4.11 0.25
C THR A 200 2.72 -4.44 0.59
N TYR A 201 1.78 -3.72 0.01
CA TYR A 201 0.35 -3.99 0.11
C TYR A 201 -0.02 -5.02 -0.97
N THR A 202 0.06 -6.31 -0.63
CA THR A 202 0.00 -7.39 -1.63
C THR A 202 -1.39 -7.62 -2.24
N ASP A 203 -2.39 -6.93 -1.75
CA ASP A 203 -3.74 -6.84 -2.32
C ASP A 203 -3.87 -5.75 -3.40
N LEU A 204 -2.84 -4.91 -3.59
CA LEU A 204 -2.78 -3.89 -4.63
C LEU A 204 -2.15 -4.41 -5.93
N PRO A 205 -2.51 -3.81 -7.09
CA PRO A 205 -2.01 -4.24 -8.40
C PRO A 205 -0.51 -4.01 -8.61
N GLN A 206 0.14 -3.18 -7.79
CA GLN A 206 1.58 -2.93 -7.82
C GLN A 206 2.41 -4.08 -7.23
N SER A 207 1.76 -5.07 -6.60
CA SER A 207 2.44 -6.22 -6.01
C SER A 207 2.45 -7.42 -6.95
N SER A 208 3.60 -8.11 -7.02
CA SER A 208 3.74 -9.45 -7.62
C SER A 208 3.90 -10.55 -6.55
N SER A 209 3.72 -10.21 -5.28
CA SER A 209 3.90 -11.15 -4.17
C SER A 209 2.82 -12.24 -4.18
N PRO A 210 3.20 -13.53 -4.03
CA PRO A 210 2.25 -14.64 -3.90
C PRO A 210 1.49 -14.64 -2.57
N ILE A 211 1.84 -13.75 -1.65
CA ILE A 211 1.21 -13.62 -0.32
C ILE A 211 -0.21 -13.08 -0.45
N GLY A 212 -0.44 -12.09 -1.30
CA GLY A 212 -1.73 -11.43 -1.45
C GLY A 212 -2.89 -12.38 -1.74
N PRO A 213 -2.79 -13.24 -2.76
CA PRO A 213 -3.80 -14.24 -3.03
C PRO A 213 -4.11 -15.16 -1.83
N LYS A 214 -3.09 -15.58 -1.08
CA LYS A 214 -3.24 -16.44 0.10
C LYS A 214 -4.02 -15.72 1.21
N ILE A 215 -3.67 -14.49 1.54
CA ILE A 215 -4.37 -13.71 2.57
C ILE A 215 -5.82 -13.42 2.15
N LYS A 216 -6.03 -13.12 0.87
CA LYS A 216 -7.37 -12.91 0.34
C LYS A 216 -8.22 -14.18 0.41
N GLU A 217 -7.64 -15.33 0.12
CA GLU A 217 -8.33 -16.62 0.29
C GLU A 217 -8.67 -16.89 1.77
N ILE A 218 -7.76 -16.63 2.70
CA ILE A 218 -8.05 -16.74 4.14
C ILE A 218 -9.21 -15.81 4.53
N TRP A 219 -9.24 -14.59 4.01
CA TRP A 219 -10.36 -13.67 4.24
C TRP A 219 -11.70 -14.25 3.78
N GLU A 220 -11.75 -14.87 2.59
CA GLU A 220 -12.96 -15.53 2.10
C GLU A 220 -13.33 -16.74 2.95
N LEU A 221 -12.37 -17.61 3.26
CA LEU A 221 -12.58 -18.82 4.06
C LEU A 221 -13.01 -18.53 5.50
N THR A 222 -12.66 -17.37 6.04
CA THR A 222 -13.16 -16.90 7.35
C THR A 222 -14.59 -16.33 7.27
N GLY A 223 -15.27 -16.47 6.12
CA GLY A 223 -16.60 -15.93 5.88
C GLY A 223 -16.64 -14.40 5.89
N ARG A 224 -15.54 -13.74 5.58
CA ARG A 224 -15.35 -12.29 5.66
C ARG A 224 -15.66 -11.72 7.05
N ASN A 225 -15.48 -12.54 8.07
CA ASN A 225 -15.69 -12.15 9.47
C ASN A 225 -14.41 -11.53 10.03
N ILE A 226 -14.45 -10.23 10.30
CA ILE A 226 -13.29 -9.44 10.76
C ILE A 226 -12.66 -10.05 12.01
N ARG A 227 -13.47 -10.50 12.99
CA ARG A 227 -12.96 -11.10 14.23
C ARG A 227 -12.22 -12.40 13.93
N VAL A 228 -12.83 -13.31 13.17
CA VAL A 228 -12.23 -14.60 12.82
C VAL A 228 -10.94 -14.37 12.04
N PHE A 229 -10.98 -13.51 11.03
CA PHE A 229 -9.82 -13.17 10.22
C PHE A 229 -8.66 -12.63 11.08
N LEU A 230 -8.89 -11.59 11.88
CA LEU A 230 -7.84 -10.99 12.72
C LEU A 230 -7.32 -11.96 13.78
N THR A 231 -8.17 -12.79 14.40
CA THR A 231 -7.71 -13.80 15.36
C THR A 231 -6.90 -14.92 14.71
N THR A 232 -7.14 -15.22 13.44
CA THR A 232 -6.33 -16.14 12.65
C THR A 232 -5.00 -15.50 12.26
N MET A 233 -5.02 -14.33 11.62
CA MET A 233 -3.82 -13.69 11.10
C MET A 233 -2.81 -13.29 12.18
N ARG A 234 -3.27 -12.86 13.35
CA ARG A 234 -2.39 -12.43 14.45
C ARG A 234 -1.44 -13.52 14.96
N THR A 235 -1.78 -14.81 14.75
CA THR A 235 -0.98 -15.94 15.24
C THR A 235 0.22 -16.25 14.35
N ILE A 236 0.29 -15.67 13.16
CA ILE A 236 1.36 -15.91 12.19
C ILE A 236 2.71 -15.54 12.79
N SER A 237 3.58 -16.53 12.87
CA SER A 237 4.94 -16.47 13.41
C SER A 237 6.00 -16.93 12.41
N SER A 238 5.57 -17.60 11.35
CA SER A 238 6.35 -18.04 10.21
C SER A 238 5.60 -17.74 8.91
N VAL A 239 6.32 -17.52 7.83
CA VAL A 239 5.69 -17.32 6.49
C VAL A 239 4.93 -18.57 6.04
N ASN A 240 5.37 -19.75 6.47
CA ASN A 240 4.72 -21.04 6.16
C ASN A 240 3.36 -21.18 6.85
N ASP A 241 3.12 -20.47 7.96
CA ASP A 241 1.84 -20.52 8.68
C ASP A 241 0.65 -20.14 7.78
N LEU A 242 0.88 -19.34 6.72
CA LEU A 242 -0.16 -19.03 5.73
C LEU A 242 -0.66 -20.29 5.01
N ASP A 243 0.25 -21.19 4.63
CA ASP A 243 -0.10 -22.44 3.94
C ASP A 243 -0.77 -23.42 4.89
N GLU A 244 -0.33 -23.51 6.15
CA GLU A 244 -0.93 -24.33 7.18
C GLU A 244 -2.35 -23.88 7.54
N ILE A 245 -2.56 -22.55 7.65
CA ILE A 245 -3.87 -21.95 7.87
C ILE A 245 -4.80 -22.29 6.71
N LEU A 246 -4.35 -22.10 5.47
CA LEU A 246 -5.14 -22.42 4.28
C LEU A 246 -5.52 -23.90 4.24
N ALA A 247 -4.59 -24.81 4.50
CA ALA A 247 -4.86 -26.25 4.56
C ALA A 247 -5.95 -26.55 5.60
N THR A 248 -5.82 -25.99 6.81
CA THR A 248 -6.79 -26.20 7.92
C THR A 248 -8.20 -25.70 7.56
N PHE A 249 -8.33 -24.60 6.83
CA PHE A 249 -9.65 -24.07 6.43
C PHE A 249 -10.26 -24.82 5.23
N ARG A 250 -9.45 -25.38 4.33
CA ARG A 250 -9.92 -26.15 3.17
C ARG A 250 -10.43 -27.56 3.54
N GLU A 251 -9.98 -28.10 4.69
CA GLU A 251 -10.39 -29.40 5.21
C GLU A 251 -11.72 -29.36 5.99
N LYS A 252 -12.23 -28.17 6.31
CA LYS A 252 -13.50 -27.95 7.03
C LYS A 252 -14.68 -27.72 6.09
#